data_8cfa3f37c036f8338e1f822ae2e18c1b
#
_entry.id   8cfa3f37c036f8338e1f822ae2e18c1b
#
_cell.length_a   1.000
_cell.length_b   1.000
_cell.length_c   1.000
_cell.angle_alpha   90.00
_cell.angle_beta   90.00
_cell.angle_gamma   90.00
#
_symmetry.space_group_name_H-M   'P 1'
#
loop_
_entity.id
_entity.type
_entity.pdbx_description
1 polymer ?
#
loop_
_entity_poly.entity_id
_entity_poly.type
_entity_poly.pdbx_seq_one_letter_code
_entity_poly.pdbx_strand_id
1 'polypeptide(L)'
;MSEQRQDIPDPTVLHLLQPDEQLYLKTRAKDAVLAVTDRRLLVADDQRVLLDISYDRLRRVQFDIERSRPATLVIVPESPSDEPQLLAIPPEEYERAARALAVIGERLSES
;
A
#
# COMPACT_ATOMS: atom_id res chain seq x y z
N MET A 1 -14.32 23.96 -4.24
CA MET A 1 -14.10 23.62 -4.03
C MET A 1 -13.65 22.91 -3.66
N SER A 2 -13.33 22.57 -3.61
CA SER A 2 -12.99 21.84 -3.35
C SER A 2 -12.77 21.07 -2.92
N GLU A 3 -12.87 20.73 -2.88
CA GLU A 3 -12.82 19.97 -2.50
C GLU A 3 -12.25 19.14 -2.33
N GLN A 4 -11.91 18.81 -2.58
CA GLN A 4 -11.42 18.04 -2.57
C GLN A 4 -10.63 17.70 -2.04
N ARG A 5 -10.06 17.76 -1.85
CA ARG A 5 -9.30 17.43 -1.41
C ARG A 5 -9.10 16.96 -0.43
N GLN A 6 -9.61 16.92 -0.15
CA GLN A 6 -9.75 16.46 0.94
C GLN A 6 -9.43 15.23 1.33
N ASP A 7 -9.57 14.63 1.00
CA ASP A 7 -9.54 13.29 1.36
C ASP A 7 -8.22 12.68 1.26
N ILE A 8 -7.16 13.33 1.33
CA ILE A 8 -6.06 12.65 0.91
C ILE A 8 -4.91 12.72 1.80
N PRO A 9 -4.49 11.64 2.41
CA PRO A 9 -3.22 11.55 3.08
C PRO A 9 -2.04 11.50 2.12
N ASP A 10 -2.27 11.75 0.86
CA ASP A 10 -1.23 11.71 -0.15
C ASP A 10 0.00 12.55 0.18
N PRO A 11 -0.14 13.76 0.70
CA PRO A 11 1.04 14.55 1.01
C PRO A 11 1.99 13.87 1.99
N THR A 12 1.44 13.08 2.93
CA THR A 12 2.29 12.36 3.87
C THR A 12 3.18 11.37 3.13
N VAL A 13 2.60 10.61 2.22
CA VAL A 13 3.36 9.64 1.46
C VAL A 13 4.40 10.31 0.58
N LEU A 14 4.00 11.37 -0.10
CA LEU A 14 4.91 12.05 -1.02
C LEU A 14 6.11 12.64 -0.31
N HIS A 15 5.91 13.12 0.92
CA HIS A 15 7.01 13.68 1.70
C HIS A 15 8.02 12.62 2.14
N LEU A 16 7.61 11.36 2.16
CA LEU A 16 8.49 10.28 2.61
C LEU A 16 9.38 9.77 1.51
N LEU A 17 9.05 10.06 0.26
CA LEU A 17 9.83 9.56 -0.86
C LEU A 17 11.15 10.28 -0.97
N GLN A 18 12.19 9.53 -1.30
CA GLN A 18 13.51 10.10 -1.54
C GLN A 18 13.53 10.80 -2.89
N PRO A 19 14.46 11.73 -3.10
CA PRO A 19 14.45 12.50 -4.35
C PRO A 19 14.52 11.66 -5.62
N ASP A 20 15.22 10.53 -5.57
CA ASP A 20 15.36 9.66 -6.73
C ASP A 20 14.48 8.43 -6.67
N GLU A 21 13.58 8.38 -5.69
CA GLU A 21 12.67 7.25 -5.54
C GLU A 21 11.46 7.45 -6.43
N GLN A 22 11.09 6.40 -7.16
CA GLN A 22 10.01 6.47 -8.11
C GLN A 22 8.76 5.82 -7.56
N LEU A 23 7.67 6.58 -7.52
CA LEU A 23 6.37 6.06 -7.12
C LEU A 23 5.72 5.38 -8.30
N TYR A 24 5.45 4.08 -8.20
CA TYR A 24 4.79 3.35 -9.27
C TYR A 24 3.28 3.55 -9.22
N LEU A 25 2.69 3.45 -8.04
CA LEU A 25 1.28 3.70 -7.90
C LEU A 25 0.90 3.82 -6.42
N LYS A 26 -0.27 4.36 -6.19
CA LYS A 26 -0.88 4.44 -4.87
C LYS A 26 -2.23 3.78 -4.91
N THR A 27 -2.59 3.12 -3.82
CA THR A 27 -3.91 2.53 -3.65
C THR A 27 -4.48 3.06 -2.35
N ARG A 28 -5.68 3.59 -2.42
CA ARG A 28 -6.33 4.10 -1.23
C ARG A 28 -7.15 3.01 -0.58
N ALA A 29 -6.89 2.78 0.70
CA ALA A 29 -7.72 1.92 1.52
C ALA A 29 -8.66 2.80 2.33
N LYS A 30 -9.51 2.15 3.11
CA LYS A 30 -10.50 2.88 3.89
C LYS A 30 -9.84 3.82 4.89
N ASP A 31 -8.81 3.36 5.56
CA ASP A 31 -8.16 4.14 6.62
C ASP A 31 -6.71 4.47 6.36
N ALA A 32 -6.20 4.16 5.18
CA ALA A 32 -4.77 4.33 4.91
C ALA A 32 -4.53 4.38 3.41
N VAL A 33 -3.29 4.71 3.06
CA VAL A 33 -2.84 4.69 1.67
C VAL A 33 -1.65 3.76 1.56
N LEU A 34 -1.65 2.92 0.54
CA LEU A 34 -0.52 2.08 0.20
C LEU A 34 0.20 2.72 -0.98
N ALA A 35 1.48 2.95 -0.82
CA ALA A 35 2.33 3.45 -1.91
C ALA A 35 3.32 2.37 -2.29
N VAL A 36 3.43 2.12 -3.59
CA VAL A 36 4.34 1.12 -4.14
C VAL A 36 5.38 1.87 -4.95
N THR A 37 6.63 1.77 -4.52
CA THR A 37 7.73 2.47 -5.19
C THR A 37 8.70 1.46 -5.79
N ASP A 38 9.75 1.97 -6.42
CA ASP A 38 10.79 1.11 -6.96
C ASP A 38 11.64 0.46 -5.87
N ARG A 39 11.49 0.88 -4.62
CA ARG A 39 12.35 0.40 -3.52
C ARG A 39 11.60 -0.28 -2.39
N ARG A 40 10.33 0.09 -2.15
CA ARG A 40 9.68 -0.31 -0.91
C ARG A 40 8.18 -0.17 -1.00
N LEU A 41 7.52 -0.68 0.05
CA LEU A 41 6.12 -0.45 0.29
C LEU A 41 5.98 0.49 1.47
N LEU A 42 5.09 1.45 1.32
CA LEU A 42 4.75 2.37 2.40
C LEU A 42 3.26 2.31 2.66
N VAL A 43 2.89 2.17 3.92
CA VAL A 43 1.50 2.29 4.32
C VAL A 43 1.43 3.42 5.34
N ALA A 44 0.57 4.39 5.09
CA ALA A 44 0.47 5.54 5.97
C ALA A 44 -0.97 6.00 6.07
N ASP A 45 -1.35 6.49 7.25
CA ASP A 45 -2.61 7.19 7.40
C ASP A 45 -2.32 8.68 7.46
N ASP A 46 -3.31 9.47 7.89
CA ASP A 46 -3.14 10.92 7.89
C ASP A 46 -2.28 11.43 9.04
N GLN A 47 -1.80 10.53 9.90
CA GLN A 47 -1.02 10.94 11.05
C GLN A 47 0.36 10.35 11.09
N ARG A 48 0.57 9.15 10.54
CA ARG A 48 1.85 8.50 10.68
C ARG A 48 2.03 7.40 9.64
N VAL A 49 3.27 6.95 9.55
CA VAL A 49 3.63 5.78 8.76
C VAL A 49 3.31 4.53 9.56
N LEU A 50 2.56 3.62 8.97
CA LEU A 50 2.19 2.38 9.63
C LEU A 50 3.13 1.25 9.22
N LEU A 51 3.69 1.32 8.03
CA LEU A 51 4.62 0.32 7.54
C LEU A 51 5.54 0.95 6.50
N ASP A 52 6.81 0.63 6.58
CA ASP A 52 7.83 1.10 5.65
C ASP A 52 8.85 -0.02 5.51
N ILE A 53 8.70 -0.83 4.45
CA ILE A 53 9.60 -1.98 4.29
C ILE A 53 10.07 -2.11 2.85
N SER A 54 11.32 -2.50 2.69
CA SER A 54 11.87 -2.82 1.39
C SER A 54 11.35 -4.20 0.95
N TYR A 55 11.45 -4.48 -0.35
CA TYR A 55 10.88 -5.72 -0.88
C TYR A 55 11.55 -6.97 -0.33
N ASP A 56 12.82 -6.90 0.02
CA ASP A 56 13.51 -8.05 0.57
C ASP A 56 13.08 -8.37 2.00
N ARG A 57 12.31 -7.50 2.63
CA ARG A 57 11.80 -7.75 3.97
C ARG A 57 10.30 -8.06 3.95
N LEU A 58 9.75 -8.22 2.77
CA LEU A 58 8.35 -8.51 2.59
C LEU A 58 8.19 -10.00 2.34
N ARG A 59 7.33 -10.64 3.11
CA ARG A 59 7.11 -12.08 2.96
C ARG A 59 6.08 -12.36 1.89
N ARG A 60 4.94 -11.70 1.96
CA ARG A 60 3.92 -11.88 0.95
C ARG A 60 2.87 -10.79 1.03
N VAL A 61 2.12 -10.66 -0.05
CA VAL A 61 0.96 -9.80 -0.13
C VAL A 61 -0.15 -10.60 -0.78
N GLN A 62 -1.37 -10.47 -0.28
CA GLN A 62 -2.51 -11.14 -0.90
C GLN A 62 -3.72 -10.22 -0.88
N PHE A 63 -4.62 -10.44 -1.82
CA PHE A 63 -5.80 -9.61 -1.99
C PHE A 63 -7.01 -10.55 -1.92
N ASP A 64 -7.75 -10.46 -0.83
CA ASP A 64 -8.88 -11.34 -0.57
C ASP A 64 -10.17 -10.61 -0.90
N ILE A 65 -10.96 -11.17 -1.81
CA ILE A 65 -12.25 -10.61 -2.16
C ILE A 65 -13.31 -11.60 -1.72
N GLU A 66 -14.19 -11.15 -0.85
CA GLU A 66 -15.28 -11.99 -0.36
C GLU A 66 -16.60 -11.34 -0.68
N ARG A 67 -17.60 -12.20 -0.86
CA ARG A 67 -18.89 -11.75 -1.34
C ARG A 67 -19.58 -10.78 -0.39
N SER A 68 -19.47 -11.00 0.90
CA SER A 68 -20.29 -10.29 1.88
C SER A 68 -19.51 -9.25 2.68
N ARG A 69 -18.28 -8.96 2.30
CA ARG A 69 -17.51 -7.95 3.03
C ARG A 69 -16.52 -7.28 2.11
N PRO A 70 -15.98 -6.13 2.55
CA PRO A 70 -14.98 -5.42 1.73
C PRO A 70 -13.78 -6.31 1.46
N ALA A 71 -13.19 -6.11 0.29
CA ALA A 71 -11.96 -6.80 -0.04
C ALA A 71 -10.84 -6.34 0.90
N THR A 72 -9.92 -7.23 1.19
CA THR A 72 -8.83 -6.95 2.11
C THR A 72 -7.50 -7.20 1.42
N LEU A 73 -6.63 -6.21 1.48
CA LEU A 73 -5.25 -6.36 1.03
C LEU A 73 -4.41 -6.64 2.27
N VAL A 74 -3.72 -7.78 2.27
CA VAL A 74 -2.95 -8.23 3.42
C VAL A 74 -1.48 -8.15 3.08
N ILE A 75 -0.71 -7.45 3.91
CA ILE A 75 0.73 -7.30 3.73
C ILE A 75 1.42 -7.96 4.91
N VAL A 76 2.23 -8.99 4.63
CA VAL A 76 2.89 -9.75 5.67
C VAL A 76 4.40 -9.55 5.60
N PRO A 77 4.98 -8.88 6.59
CA PRO A 77 6.44 -8.71 6.65
C PRO A 77 7.15 -10.01 7.00
N GLU A 78 8.44 -10.09 6.66
CA GLU A 78 9.25 -11.24 7.03
C GLU A 78 9.47 -11.34 8.52
N SER A 79 9.73 -10.21 9.15
CA SER A 79 10.08 -10.19 10.57
C SER A 79 8.82 -10.20 11.43
N PRO A 80 8.75 -11.07 12.46
CA PRO A 80 7.61 -11.04 13.36
C PRO A 80 7.53 -9.77 14.20
N SER A 81 8.58 -8.97 14.23
CA SER A 81 8.53 -7.70 14.94
C SER A 81 7.81 -6.61 14.17
N ASP A 82 7.60 -6.82 12.86
CA ASP A 82 6.83 -5.90 12.05
C ASP A 82 5.39 -6.39 11.95
N GLU A 83 4.47 -5.50 12.19
CA GLU A 83 3.06 -5.87 12.27
C GLU A 83 2.46 -6.03 10.87
N PRO A 84 1.75 -7.14 10.59
CA PRO A 84 1.06 -7.26 9.32
C PRO A 84 0.00 -6.18 9.17
N GLN A 85 -0.24 -5.76 7.92
CA GLN A 85 -1.22 -4.74 7.63
C GLN A 85 -2.40 -5.35 6.90
N LEU A 86 -3.60 -4.99 7.36
CA LEU A 86 -4.85 -5.43 6.74
C LEU A 86 -5.58 -4.19 6.28
N LEU A 87 -5.65 -4.00 4.98
CA LEU A 87 -6.21 -2.78 4.42
C LEU A 87 -7.54 -3.09 3.75
N ALA A 88 -8.60 -2.44 4.21
CA ALA A 88 -9.91 -2.58 3.59
C ALA A 88 -9.95 -1.74 2.33
N ILE A 89 -10.19 -2.38 1.19
CA ILE A 89 -10.14 -1.75 -0.11
C ILE A 89 -11.54 -1.51 -0.61
N PRO A 90 -11.94 -0.26 -0.86
CA PRO A 90 -13.25 0.00 -1.43
C PRO A 90 -13.32 -0.44 -2.89
N PRO A 91 -14.53 -0.75 -3.39
CA PRO A 91 -14.66 -1.28 -4.76
C PRO A 91 -14.04 -0.40 -5.83
N GLU A 92 -14.09 0.91 -5.66
CA GLU A 92 -13.54 1.82 -6.67
C GLU A 92 -12.02 1.75 -6.75
N GLU A 93 -11.37 1.09 -5.77
CA GLU A 93 -9.93 0.93 -5.76
C GLU A 93 -9.48 -0.49 -6.10
N TYR A 94 -10.40 -1.37 -6.44
CA TYR A 94 -10.05 -2.77 -6.70
C TYR A 94 -9.01 -2.91 -7.80
N GLU A 95 -9.18 -2.15 -8.88
CA GLU A 95 -8.28 -2.25 -10.00
C GLU A 95 -6.86 -1.80 -9.61
N ARG A 96 -6.78 -0.73 -8.84
CA ARG A 96 -5.47 -0.26 -8.38
C ARG A 96 -4.82 -1.24 -7.41
N ALA A 97 -5.62 -1.83 -6.53
CA ALA A 97 -5.10 -2.81 -5.60
C ALA A 97 -4.58 -4.03 -6.34
N ALA A 98 -5.30 -4.48 -7.36
CA ALA A 98 -4.85 -5.61 -8.16
C ALA A 98 -3.57 -5.28 -8.90
N ARG A 99 -3.45 -4.07 -9.41
CA ARG A 99 -2.23 -3.64 -10.09
C ARG A 99 -1.06 -3.55 -9.11
N ALA A 100 -1.32 -3.06 -7.90
CA ALA A 100 -0.29 -3.01 -6.87
C ALA A 100 0.23 -4.41 -6.58
N LEU A 101 -0.70 -5.36 -6.45
CA LEU A 101 -0.32 -6.75 -6.19
C LEU A 101 0.57 -7.30 -7.30
N ALA A 102 0.24 -6.98 -8.55
CA ALA A 102 1.03 -7.45 -9.68
C ALA A 102 2.44 -6.87 -9.66
N VAL A 103 2.56 -5.57 -9.37
CA VAL A 103 3.87 -4.92 -9.31
C VAL A 103 4.70 -5.51 -8.18
N ILE A 104 4.08 -5.69 -7.02
CA ILE A 104 4.78 -6.25 -5.86
C ILE A 104 5.23 -7.67 -6.18
N GLY A 105 4.36 -8.46 -6.83
CA GLY A 105 4.71 -9.81 -7.21
C GLY A 105 5.90 -9.87 -8.13
N GLU A 106 5.97 -8.95 -9.07
CA GLU A 106 7.11 -8.84 -9.97
C GLU A 106 8.40 -8.57 -9.20
N ARG A 107 8.34 -7.64 -8.25
CA ARG A 107 9.51 -7.29 -7.46
C ARG A 107 9.97 -8.46 -6.60
N LEU A 108 9.04 -9.19 -6.03
CA LEU A 108 9.38 -10.35 -5.21
C LEU A 108 10.03 -11.44 -6.06
N SER A 109 9.59 -11.59 -7.30
CA SER A 109 10.15 -12.60 -8.19
C SER A 109 11.59 -12.26 -8.59
N GLU A 110 11.93 -10.99 -8.59
CA GLU A 110 13.27 -10.56 -8.97
C GLU A 110 14.27 -10.70 -7.82
N SER A 111 13.80 -10.89 -6.62
CA SER A 111 14.69 -11.06 -5.47
C SER A 111 15.15 -12.51 -5.27
#